data_dc8d28f7b29043a7b6618008e6e86df4
#
_entry.id   dc8d28f7b29043a7b6618008e6e86df4
#
_cell.length_a   1.000
_cell.length_b   1.000
_cell.length_c   1.000
_cell.angle_alpha   90.00
_cell.angle_beta   90.00
_cell.angle_gamma   90.00
#
_symmetry.space_group_name_H-M   'P 1'
#
loop_
_entity.id
_entity.type
_entity.pdbx_description
1 polymer ?
#
loop_
_entity_poly.entity_id
_entity_poly.type
_entity_poly.pdbx_seq_one_letter_code
_entity_poly.pdbx_strand_id
1 'polypeptide(L)'
;MSAALQELDIQILFLTEDRQLRSSLSILKPTNDRLLRRRSEIETDSPSTDVARFSDRQRNWLDVSLIASRVQDDFRRQLIERGNFGQMNANGIYLDLAKRLASDWSTNEKSPEKSYDRFLVELDQAELRAKSLYSLRAVSEIPFQDFKQVLVGARSERRNDILRILQPFLDSTRARIDALAPLTHLLSILVKELNDFFSRKVVSFDTIDGFKVVGPTGATLPLSALSSGEKHLFLLLCSAYLSRQSKCIFLIDEPELSLNVYWQRNLPRTLQRLAEDASVQYVMATHSLEILTEFNHRISQLQS
;
A
#
# COMPACT_ATOMS: atom_id res chain seq x y z
N MET A 1 -22.77 7.58 -22.88
CA MET A 1 -22.20 7.21 -21.57
C MET A 1 -20.68 7.37 -21.52
N SER A 2 -19.92 6.87 -22.47
CA SER A 2 -18.43 6.96 -22.48
C SER A 2 -17.89 8.41 -22.49
N ALA A 3 -18.45 9.31 -23.29
CA ALA A 3 -18.00 10.70 -23.40
C ALA A 3 -18.22 11.51 -22.10
N ALA A 4 -19.37 11.32 -21.44
CA ALA A 4 -19.69 12.03 -20.20
C ALA A 4 -18.80 11.57 -19.02
N LEU A 5 -18.35 10.31 -19.01
CA LEU A 5 -17.43 9.80 -18.00
C LEU A 5 -16.00 10.28 -18.21
N GLN A 6 -15.62 10.56 -19.48
CA GLN A 6 -14.31 11.15 -19.81
C GLN A 6 -14.21 12.61 -19.35
N GLU A 7 -15.30 13.38 -19.47
CA GLU A 7 -15.35 14.77 -18.96
C GLU A 7 -15.24 14.83 -17.42
N LEU A 8 -15.68 13.78 -16.71
CA LEU A 8 -15.65 13.70 -15.24
C LEU A 8 -14.36 13.08 -14.69
N ASP A 9 -13.43 12.64 -15.56
CA ASP A 9 -12.19 11.94 -15.17
C ASP A 9 -12.44 10.74 -14.25
N ILE A 10 -13.52 9.97 -14.54
CA ILE A 10 -13.91 8.79 -13.77
C ILE A 10 -13.45 7.53 -14.49
N GLN A 11 -12.69 6.72 -13.79
CA GLN A 11 -12.28 5.39 -14.25
C GLN A 11 -13.34 4.34 -13.90
N ILE A 12 -13.66 3.44 -14.83
CA ILE A 12 -14.50 2.27 -14.56
C ILE A 12 -13.62 1.03 -14.62
N LEU A 13 -13.62 0.28 -13.53
CA LEU A 13 -12.95 -1.01 -13.40
C LEU A 13 -14.00 -2.11 -13.33
N PHE A 14 -13.76 -3.21 -14.05
CA PHE A 14 -14.61 -4.39 -14.02
C PHE A 14 -13.80 -5.57 -13.50
N LEU A 15 -14.33 -6.27 -12.50
CA LEU A 15 -13.89 -7.60 -12.14
C LEU A 15 -14.98 -8.58 -12.57
N THR A 16 -14.67 -9.35 -13.60
CA THR A 16 -15.62 -10.27 -14.23
C THR A 16 -15.55 -11.66 -13.62
N GLU A 17 -16.55 -12.49 -13.89
CA GLU A 17 -16.67 -13.88 -13.44
C GLU A 17 -15.44 -14.73 -13.79
N ASP A 18 -14.81 -14.48 -14.92
CA ASP A 18 -13.53 -15.10 -15.33
C ASP A 18 -12.31 -14.54 -14.56
N ARG A 19 -12.54 -13.69 -13.54
CA ARG A 19 -11.55 -13.10 -12.62
C ARG A 19 -10.52 -12.22 -13.32
N GLN A 20 -10.90 -11.58 -14.40
CA GLN A 20 -10.06 -10.62 -15.10
C GLN A 20 -10.43 -9.19 -14.71
N LEU A 21 -9.42 -8.42 -14.29
CA LEU A 21 -9.59 -6.99 -14.12
C LEU A 21 -9.52 -6.30 -15.48
N ARG A 22 -10.65 -5.72 -15.91
CA ARG A 22 -10.72 -4.94 -17.15
C ARG A 22 -10.98 -3.48 -16.81
N SER A 23 -10.28 -2.56 -17.47
CA SER A 23 -10.57 -1.14 -17.35
C SER A 23 -11.12 -0.59 -18.65
N SER A 24 -12.06 0.33 -18.59
CA SER A 24 -12.59 1.02 -19.77
C SER A 24 -11.52 1.86 -20.49
N LEU A 25 -10.40 2.14 -19.84
CA LEU A 25 -9.25 2.87 -20.38
C LEU A 25 -8.29 2.01 -21.21
N SER A 26 -8.41 0.69 -21.21
CA SER A 26 -7.63 -0.16 -22.13
C SER A 26 -8.00 0.07 -23.62
N ILE A 27 -9.05 0.86 -23.88
CA ILE A 27 -9.44 1.33 -25.23
C ILE A 27 -8.65 2.59 -25.63
N LEU A 28 -7.97 3.26 -24.70
CA LEU A 28 -7.23 4.50 -24.94
C LEU A 28 -5.73 4.32 -24.70
N LYS A 29 -5.02 4.04 -25.78
CA LYS A 29 -3.56 4.11 -26.05
C LYS A 29 -2.59 3.61 -24.96
N PRO A 30 -1.69 2.68 -25.30
CA PRO A 30 -0.61 2.25 -24.43
C PRO A 30 0.39 3.41 -24.26
N THR A 31 0.47 3.98 -23.08
CA THR A 31 1.62 4.77 -22.68
C THR A 31 2.82 3.83 -22.54
N ASN A 32 3.74 3.94 -23.48
CA ASN A 32 5.17 3.58 -23.42
C ASN A 32 5.59 2.46 -22.44
N ASP A 33 5.11 1.26 -22.64
CA ASP A 33 5.66 0.10 -21.91
C ASP A 33 6.59 -0.70 -22.85
N ARG A 34 7.81 -0.15 -23.06
CA ARG A 34 8.87 -0.79 -23.85
C ARG A 34 9.34 -2.13 -23.25
N LEU A 35 8.96 -2.46 -22.01
CA LEU A 35 9.39 -3.68 -21.34
C LEU A 35 8.49 -4.89 -21.62
N LEU A 36 7.22 -4.68 -22.00
CA LEU A 36 6.31 -5.78 -22.34
C LEU A 36 6.45 -6.24 -23.80
N ARG A 37 6.99 -5.41 -24.69
CA ARG A 37 7.19 -5.78 -26.11
C ARG A 37 8.30 -6.81 -26.35
N ARG A 38 9.22 -7.02 -25.41
CA ARG A 38 10.31 -8.03 -25.59
C ARG A 38 9.89 -9.47 -25.29
N ARG A 39 8.68 -9.72 -24.78
CA ARG A 39 8.19 -11.07 -24.48
C ARG A 39 7.17 -11.62 -25.48
N SER A 40 6.64 -10.80 -26.40
CA SER A 40 5.63 -11.19 -27.37
C SER A 40 6.18 -11.55 -28.78
N GLU A 41 7.50 -11.47 -28.97
CA GLU A 41 8.13 -11.75 -30.28
C GLU A 41 8.77 -13.16 -30.41
N ILE A 42 8.56 -14.02 -29.40
CA ILE A 42 8.99 -15.43 -29.52
C ILE A 42 7.76 -16.30 -29.29
N GLU A 43 6.96 -16.49 -30.29
CA GLU A 43 6.09 -17.66 -30.48
C GLU A 43 5.15 -17.41 -31.68
N THR A 44 5.69 -17.70 -32.85
CA THR A 44 4.89 -18.09 -34.01
C THR A 44 5.34 -19.50 -34.38
N ASP A 45 4.58 -20.53 -33.94
CA ASP A 45 4.25 -21.66 -34.80
C ASP A 45 3.25 -22.63 -34.12
N SER A 46 2.12 -22.80 -34.83
CA SER A 46 1.16 -23.93 -34.88
C SER A 46 0.47 -24.49 -33.64
N PRO A 47 -0.87 -24.67 -33.68
CA PRO A 47 -1.69 -25.07 -32.53
C PRO A 47 -1.96 -26.56 -32.49
N SER A 48 -1.66 -27.21 -31.38
CA SER A 48 -2.26 -28.48 -30.99
C SER A 48 -3.28 -28.25 -29.86
N THR A 49 -4.42 -28.93 -29.96
CA THR A 49 -5.65 -28.78 -29.17
C THR A 49 -5.51 -29.01 -27.66
N ASP A 50 -4.36 -29.44 -27.16
CA ASP A 50 -4.06 -29.62 -25.74
C ASP A 50 -3.54 -28.33 -25.05
N VAL A 51 -3.13 -27.33 -25.80
CA VAL A 51 -2.62 -26.05 -25.29
C VAL A 51 -3.75 -25.19 -24.70
N ALA A 52 -4.99 -25.35 -25.17
CA ALA A 52 -6.13 -24.55 -24.71
C ALA A 52 -6.53 -24.84 -23.25
N ARG A 53 -6.40 -26.09 -22.79
CA ARG A 53 -6.71 -26.46 -21.39
C ARG A 53 -5.62 -26.10 -20.39
N PHE A 54 -4.37 -26.00 -20.84
CA PHE A 54 -3.26 -25.50 -20.01
C PHE A 54 -3.32 -23.97 -19.88
N SER A 55 -3.85 -23.25 -20.85
CA SER A 55 -3.88 -21.80 -20.89
C SER A 55 -4.78 -21.16 -19.81
N ASP A 56 -5.89 -21.81 -19.41
CA ASP A 56 -6.82 -21.24 -18.41
C ASP A 56 -6.29 -21.38 -16.98
N ARG A 57 -5.60 -22.48 -16.64
CA ARG A 57 -4.95 -22.61 -15.33
C ARG A 57 -3.72 -21.68 -15.20
N GLN A 58 -2.98 -21.48 -16.27
CA GLN A 58 -1.85 -20.55 -16.29
C GLN A 58 -2.29 -19.10 -16.29
N ARG A 59 -3.41 -18.73 -16.94
CA ARG A 59 -3.94 -17.36 -16.92
C ARG A 59 -4.36 -16.93 -15.52
N ASN A 60 -5.09 -17.75 -14.79
CA ASN A 60 -5.49 -17.44 -13.41
C ASN A 60 -4.29 -17.29 -12.46
N TRP A 61 -3.18 -17.99 -12.71
CA TRP A 61 -1.96 -17.86 -11.95
C TRP A 61 -1.18 -16.59 -12.30
N LEU A 62 -1.11 -16.22 -13.58
CA LEU A 62 -0.49 -14.99 -14.05
C LEU A 62 -1.18 -13.75 -13.46
N ASP A 63 -2.49 -13.80 -13.28
CA ASP A 63 -3.26 -12.67 -12.74
C ASP A 63 -2.94 -12.38 -11.27
N VAL A 64 -2.79 -13.40 -10.41
CA VAL A 64 -2.43 -13.21 -9.00
C VAL A 64 -1.01 -12.66 -8.85
N SER A 65 -0.06 -13.17 -9.61
CA SER A 65 1.32 -12.67 -9.58
C SER A 65 1.42 -11.27 -10.20
N LEU A 66 0.65 -11.02 -11.24
CA LEU A 66 0.61 -9.71 -11.90
C LEU A 66 0.03 -8.64 -10.97
N ILE A 67 -1.10 -8.92 -10.30
CA ILE A 67 -1.70 -7.96 -9.38
C ILE A 67 -0.81 -7.71 -8.17
N ALA A 68 -0.14 -8.75 -7.65
CA ALA A 68 0.83 -8.64 -6.58
C ALA A 68 2.00 -7.71 -6.96
N SER A 69 2.55 -7.88 -8.16
CA SER A 69 3.61 -7.02 -8.69
C SER A 69 3.12 -5.58 -8.87
N ARG A 70 1.89 -5.37 -9.37
CA ARG A 70 1.31 -4.03 -9.50
C ARG A 70 1.17 -3.31 -8.16
N VAL A 71 0.73 -4.01 -7.11
CA VAL A 71 0.68 -3.43 -5.75
C VAL A 71 2.07 -3.05 -5.28
N GLN A 72 3.06 -3.92 -5.49
CA GLN A 72 4.44 -3.66 -5.11
C GLN A 72 5.03 -2.47 -5.87
N ASP A 73 4.85 -2.41 -7.18
CA ASP A 73 5.36 -1.32 -8.02
C ASP A 73 4.69 0.01 -7.68
N ASP A 74 3.38 -0.02 -7.43
CA ASP A 74 2.64 1.15 -7.00
C ASP A 74 3.12 1.66 -5.65
N PHE A 75 3.27 0.77 -4.67
CA PHE A 75 3.77 1.12 -3.36
C PHE A 75 5.18 1.72 -3.44
N ARG A 76 6.08 1.11 -4.22
CA ARG A 76 7.44 1.64 -4.46
C ARG A 76 7.42 3.02 -5.11
N ARG A 77 6.58 3.21 -6.12
CA ARG A 77 6.43 4.52 -6.78
C ARG A 77 6.00 5.58 -5.79
N GLN A 78 4.95 5.32 -5.01
CA GLN A 78 4.46 6.24 -3.99
C GLN A 78 5.49 6.50 -2.88
N LEU A 79 6.30 5.48 -2.50
CA LEU A 79 7.42 5.66 -1.56
C LEU A 79 8.45 6.65 -2.10
N ILE A 80 8.82 6.55 -3.37
CA ILE A 80 9.78 7.45 -4.01
C ILE A 80 9.18 8.87 -4.10
N GLU A 81 7.96 9.00 -4.57
CA GLU A 81 7.28 10.28 -4.71
C GLU A 81 7.15 11.02 -3.37
N ARG A 82 6.66 10.33 -2.34
CA ARG A 82 6.48 10.92 -0.99
C ARG A 82 7.80 11.01 -0.22
N GLY A 83 8.72 10.07 -0.41
CA GLY A 83 10.03 10.06 0.23
C GLY A 83 10.94 11.18 -0.26
N ASN A 84 10.79 11.61 -1.52
CA ASN A 84 11.54 12.74 -2.08
C ASN A 84 11.18 14.08 -1.41
N PHE A 85 9.95 14.23 -0.88
CA PHE A 85 9.62 15.38 -0.03
C PHE A 85 10.53 15.45 1.22
N GLY A 86 10.90 14.30 1.79
CA GLY A 86 11.85 14.23 2.91
C GLY A 86 13.31 14.46 2.49
N GLN A 87 13.72 14.05 1.28
CA GLN A 87 15.10 14.27 0.79
C GLN A 87 15.36 15.70 0.32
N MET A 88 14.37 16.42 -0.18
CA MET A 88 14.51 17.86 -0.44
C MET A 88 14.94 18.62 0.83
N ASN A 89 14.56 18.11 2.01
CA ASN A 89 14.97 18.67 3.28
C ASN A 89 16.38 18.27 3.73
N ALA A 90 17.02 17.22 3.19
CA ALA A 90 18.36 16.82 3.61
C ALA A 90 19.39 17.94 3.32
N ASN A 91 19.37 18.52 2.12
CA ASN A 91 20.20 19.69 1.79
C ASN A 91 19.80 20.93 2.61
N GLY A 92 18.49 21.06 2.93
CA GLY A 92 17.97 22.10 3.81
C GLY A 92 18.48 21.96 5.25
N ILE A 93 18.64 20.73 5.75
CA ILE A 93 19.19 20.46 7.09
C ILE A 93 20.61 20.99 7.21
N TYR A 94 21.47 20.70 6.24
CA TYR A 94 22.86 21.20 6.24
C TYR A 94 22.91 22.73 6.13
N LEU A 95 22.06 23.33 5.32
CA LEU A 95 21.95 24.76 5.18
C LEU A 95 21.43 25.42 6.47
N ASP A 96 20.41 24.86 7.09
CA ASP A 96 19.85 25.37 8.35
C ASP A 96 20.84 25.19 9.51
N LEU A 97 21.55 24.06 9.55
CA LEU A 97 22.63 23.83 10.49
C LEU A 97 23.78 24.87 10.31
N ALA A 98 24.20 25.12 9.07
CA ALA A 98 25.21 26.11 8.78
C ALA A 98 24.76 27.52 9.18
N LYS A 99 23.52 27.91 8.92
CA LYS A 99 22.93 29.18 9.36
C LYS A 99 22.87 29.29 10.88
N ARG A 100 22.49 28.26 11.59
CA ARG A 100 22.44 28.21 13.06
C ARG A 100 23.85 28.30 13.67
N LEU A 101 24.84 27.66 13.04
CA LEU A 101 26.24 27.76 13.46
C LEU A 101 26.85 29.13 13.14
N ALA A 102 26.40 29.81 12.08
CA ALA A 102 26.89 31.15 11.68
C ALA A 102 26.18 32.30 12.41
N SER A 103 25.00 32.07 12.99
CA SER A 103 24.33 33.12 13.79
C SER A 103 24.89 33.19 15.18
N ASP A 104 25.08 34.41 15.70
CA ASP A 104 25.57 34.64 17.06
C ASP A 104 24.73 33.92 18.09
N TRP A 105 25.37 33.13 18.90
CA TRP A 105 24.83 32.22 19.89
C TRP A 105 24.32 32.99 21.14
N SER A 106 23.33 33.86 20.97
CA SER A 106 22.72 34.55 22.11
C SER A 106 21.79 33.62 22.88
N THR A 107 22.22 33.32 24.08
CA THR A 107 21.56 32.46 25.08
C THR A 107 20.28 33.08 25.66
N ASN A 108 19.19 33.16 24.91
CA ASN A 108 17.95 33.73 25.43
C ASN A 108 16.75 32.79 25.28
N GLU A 109 16.90 31.49 25.62
CA GLU A 109 15.79 30.57 25.73
C GLU A 109 15.61 30.06 27.16
N LYS A 110 14.34 30.18 27.60
CA LYS A 110 13.85 29.82 28.91
C LYS A 110 13.92 28.31 29.14
N SER A 111 14.59 27.87 30.20
CA SER A 111 14.61 26.51 30.78
C SER A 111 15.16 25.40 29.88
N PRO A 112 16.48 25.13 29.93
CA PRO A 112 17.14 24.06 29.17
C PRO A 112 16.59 22.66 29.43
N GLU A 113 16.17 22.35 30.67
CA GLU A 113 15.68 21.03 31.07
C GLU A 113 14.36 20.65 30.39
N LYS A 114 13.39 21.57 30.33
CA LYS A 114 12.10 21.32 29.68
C LYS A 114 12.23 21.09 28.17
N SER A 115 13.19 21.71 27.53
CA SER A 115 13.49 21.52 26.11
C SER A 115 14.13 20.15 25.85
N TYR A 116 14.99 19.70 26.75
CA TYR A 116 15.67 18.41 26.66
C TYR A 116 14.69 17.24 26.82
N ASP A 117 13.86 17.23 27.86
CA ASP A 117 12.88 16.18 28.11
C ASP A 117 11.86 16.09 26.98
N ARG A 118 11.40 17.24 26.47
CA ARG A 118 10.51 17.30 25.32
C ARG A 118 11.13 16.69 24.08
N PHE A 119 12.40 16.99 23.80
CA PHE A 119 13.10 16.44 22.64
C PHE A 119 13.23 14.90 22.73
N LEU A 120 13.54 14.35 23.88
CA LEU A 120 13.59 12.91 24.10
C LEU A 120 12.23 12.25 23.83
N VAL A 121 11.15 12.85 24.34
CA VAL A 121 9.78 12.35 24.08
C VAL A 121 9.45 12.39 22.59
N GLU A 122 9.81 13.45 21.89
CA GLU A 122 9.61 13.58 20.44
C GLU A 122 10.44 12.55 19.66
N LEU A 123 11.65 12.24 20.10
CA LEU A 123 12.51 11.21 19.52
C LEU A 123 11.93 9.81 19.73
N ASP A 124 11.41 9.50 20.93
CA ASP A 124 10.74 8.25 21.23
C ASP A 124 9.47 8.04 20.38
N GLN A 125 8.69 9.10 20.23
CA GLN A 125 7.50 9.07 19.38
C GLN A 125 7.86 8.83 17.90
N ALA A 126 8.91 9.49 17.40
CA ALA A 126 9.39 9.28 16.04
C ALA A 126 9.88 7.84 15.82
N GLU A 127 10.64 7.29 16.77
CA GLU A 127 11.09 5.89 16.73
C GLU A 127 9.92 4.91 16.70
N LEU A 128 8.91 5.13 17.57
CA LEU A 128 7.72 4.27 17.60
C LEU A 128 6.96 4.27 16.25
N ARG A 129 6.79 5.45 15.66
CA ARG A 129 6.14 5.59 14.35
C ARG A 129 6.95 4.98 13.22
N ALA A 130 8.28 5.04 13.30
CA ALA A 130 9.16 4.46 12.29
C ALA A 130 9.11 2.92 12.24
N LYS A 131 8.68 2.24 13.32
CA LYS A 131 8.61 0.77 13.38
C LYS A 131 7.75 0.16 12.25
N SER A 132 6.62 0.77 11.93
CA SER A 132 5.75 0.31 10.83
C SER A 132 6.42 0.47 9.46
N LEU A 133 7.26 1.48 9.29
CA LEU A 133 8.04 1.69 8.07
C LEU A 133 9.17 0.65 7.93
N TYR A 134 9.80 0.28 9.05
CA TYR A 134 10.85 -0.75 9.07
C TYR A 134 10.29 -2.14 8.75
N SER A 135 9.13 -2.50 9.30
CA SER A 135 8.51 -3.80 9.04
C SER A 135 8.20 -4.01 7.55
N LEU A 136 7.91 -2.93 6.83
CA LEU A 136 7.69 -2.94 5.38
C LEU A 136 8.97 -2.69 4.57
N ARG A 137 10.12 -2.50 5.22
CA ARG A 137 11.36 -2.06 4.58
C ARG A 137 11.19 -0.80 3.72
N ALA A 138 10.27 0.08 4.13
CA ALA A 138 9.93 1.31 3.42
C ALA A 138 10.99 2.41 3.60
N VAL A 139 11.76 2.34 4.67
CA VAL A 139 12.90 3.23 4.97
C VAL A 139 14.03 2.42 5.56
N SER A 140 15.27 2.92 5.40
CA SER A 140 16.42 2.39 6.12
C SER A 140 16.29 2.68 7.60
N GLU A 141 16.87 1.83 8.43
CA GLU A 141 16.86 2.00 9.88
C GLU A 141 17.51 3.32 10.27
N ILE A 142 16.82 4.10 11.09
CA ILE A 142 17.29 5.36 11.62
C ILE A 142 17.90 5.07 12.98
N PRO A 143 19.16 5.50 13.26
CA PRO A 143 19.85 5.15 14.51
C PRO A 143 19.38 6.01 15.70
N PHE A 144 18.08 5.91 16.06
CA PHE A 144 17.50 6.67 17.16
C PHE A 144 18.21 6.45 18.49
N GLN A 145 18.71 5.23 18.75
CA GLN A 145 19.41 4.90 19.98
C GLN A 145 20.74 5.62 20.09
N ASP A 146 21.47 5.77 18.96
CA ASP A 146 22.75 6.52 18.95
C ASP A 146 22.51 8.00 19.28
N PHE A 147 21.44 8.59 18.73
CA PHE A 147 21.06 9.97 19.08
C PHE A 147 20.72 10.13 20.56
N LYS A 148 19.99 9.17 21.15
CA LYS A 148 19.70 9.17 22.59
C LYS A 148 20.95 9.06 23.42
N GLN A 149 21.88 8.19 23.05
CA GLN A 149 23.15 8.03 23.76
C GLN A 149 23.99 9.32 23.74
N VAL A 150 24.07 10.00 22.59
CA VAL A 150 24.76 11.30 22.47
C VAL A 150 24.12 12.34 23.39
N LEU A 151 22.78 12.38 23.46
CA LEU A 151 22.05 13.33 24.32
C LEU A 151 22.24 13.04 25.81
N VAL A 152 22.14 11.77 26.22
CA VAL A 152 22.30 11.36 27.63
C VAL A 152 23.73 11.55 28.10
N GLY A 153 24.73 11.25 27.24
CA GLY A 153 26.15 11.45 27.54
C GLY A 153 26.61 12.90 27.52
N ALA A 154 25.78 13.82 27.08
CA ALA A 154 26.14 15.23 26.96
C ALA A 154 26.21 15.92 28.34
N ARG A 155 27.26 16.73 28.53
CA ARG A 155 27.37 17.62 29.70
C ARG A 155 26.25 18.66 29.66
N SER A 156 25.69 19.01 30.82
CA SER A 156 24.55 19.92 30.96
C SER A 156 24.73 21.23 30.18
N GLU A 157 25.93 21.76 30.19
CA GLU A 157 26.31 23.02 29.50
C GLU A 157 26.22 22.95 27.98
N ARG A 158 26.39 21.73 27.39
CA ARG A 158 26.36 21.51 25.94
C ARG A 158 25.04 20.93 25.42
N ARG A 159 24.12 20.61 26.29
CA ARG A 159 22.82 19.99 25.88
C ARG A 159 22.03 20.84 24.91
N ASN A 160 21.98 22.15 25.15
CA ASN A 160 21.28 23.09 24.27
C ASN A 160 21.92 23.17 22.89
N ASP A 161 23.22 23.11 22.81
CA ASP A 161 23.93 23.14 21.54
C ASP A 161 23.63 21.89 20.71
N ILE A 162 23.65 20.73 21.38
CA ILE A 162 23.33 19.45 20.75
C ILE A 162 21.86 19.42 20.29
N LEU A 163 20.92 19.90 21.11
CA LEU A 163 19.53 19.99 20.73
C LEU A 163 19.31 20.85 19.48
N ARG A 164 19.97 22.02 19.41
CA ARG A 164 19.88 22.90 18.24
C ARG A 164 20.43 22.24 16.98
N ILE A 165 21.47 21.43 17.11
CA ILE A 165 22.06 20.68 16.01
C ILE A 165 21.13 19.54 15.55
N LEU A 166 20.52 18.82 16.49
CA LEU A 166 19.68 17.65 16.19
C LEU A 166 18.24 17.99 15.82
N GLN A 167 17.73 19.16 16.21
CA GLN A 167 16.34 19.55 15.93
C GLN A 167 15.97 19.49 14.44
N PRO A 168 16.75 20.05 13.49
CA PRO A 168 16.44 19.97 12.07
C PRO A 168 16.40 18.53 11.55
N PHE A 169 17.26 17.67 12.09
CA PHE A 169 17.25 16.26 11.75
C PHE A 169 15.96 15.58 12.23
N LEU A 170 15.57 15.82 13.48
CA LEU A 170 14.33 15.27 14.04
C LEU A 170 13.09 15.75 13.27
N ASP A 171 13.03 17.06 12.98
CA ASP A 171 11.94 17.67 12.23
C ASP A 171 11.82 17.07 10.83
N SER A 172 12.94 16.91 10.12
CA SER A 172 12.97 16.27 8.79
C SER A 172 12.57 14.79 8.85
N THR A 173 13.06 14.08 9.86
CA THR A 173 12.71 12.66 10.08
C THR A 173 11.23 12.49 10.34
N ARG A 174 10.64 13.33 11.19
CA ARG A 174 9.19 13.34 11.46
C ARG A 174 8.38 13.65 10.23
N ALA A 175 8.76 14.71 9.49
CA ALA A 175 8.07 15.05 8.24
C ALA A 175 8.07 13.90 7.23
N ARG A 176 9.18 13.15 7.13
CA ARG A 176 9.27 11.96 6.27
C ARG A 176 8.38 10.82 6.77
N ILE A 177 8.40 10.54 8.07
CA ILE A 177 7.54 9.51 8.69
C ILE A 177 6.07 9.87 8.46
N ASP A 178 5.68 11.11 8.71
CA ASP A 178 4.31 11.59 8.55
C ASP A 178 3.84 11.55 7.08
N ALA A 179 4.72 11.84 6.13
CA ALA A 179 4.42 11.72 4.71
C ALA A 179 4.19 10.27 4.24
N LEU A 180 4.89 9.32 4.86
CA LEU A 180 4.82 7.89 4.51
C LEU A 180 3.75 7.12 5.32
N ALA A 181 3.35 7.63 6.48
CA ALA A 181 2.42 6.95 7.39
C ALA A 181 1.08 6.56 6.72
N PRO A 182 0.40 7.41 5.92
CA PRO A 182 -0.85 7.02 5.27
C PRO A 182 -0.68 5.87 4.29
N LEU A 183 0.46 5.85 3.56
CA LEU A 183 0.77 4.80 2.60
C LEU A 183 0.99 3.44 3.27
N THR A 184 1.78 3.43 4.33
CA THR A 184 2.08 2.20 5.10
C THR A 184 0.86 1.71 5.88
N HIS A 185 0.04 2.64 6.39
CA HIS A 185 -1.20 2.30 7.08
C HIS A 185 -2.18 1.56 6.15
N LEU A 186 -2.40 2.08 4.93
CA LEU A 186 -3.28 1.46 3.95
C LEU A 186 -2.80 0.06 3.55
N LEU A 187 -1.50 -0.11 3.32
CA LEU A 187 -0.95 -1.43 3.00
C LEU A 187 -1.06 -2.39 4.19
N SER A 188 -0.88 -1.89 5.41
CA SER A 188 -1.09 -2.70 6.63
C SER A 188 -2.54 -3.16 6.78
N ILE A 189 -3.52 -2.31 6.41
CA ILE A 189 -4.93 -2.70 6.34
C ILE A 189 -5.11 -3.84 5.32
N LEU A 190 -4.59 -3.69 4.10
CA LEU A 190 -4.69 -4.73 3.07
C LEU A 190 -4.13 -6.07 3.55
N VAL A 191 -2.91 -6.07 4.11
CA VAL A 191 -2.26 -7.29 4.62
C VAL A 191 -3.04 -7.88 5.79
N LYS A 192 -3.53 -7.05 6.70
CA LYS A 192 -4.37 -7.49 7.82
C LYS A 192 -5.66 -8.14 7.33
N GLU A 193 -6.39 -7.50 6.42
CA GLU A 193 -7.64 -8.04 5.87
C GLU A 193 -7.40 -9.38 5.15
N LEU A 194 -6.31 -9.51 4.37
CA LEU A 194 -5.94 -10.80 3.79
C LEU A 194 -5.71 -11.87 4.85
N ASN A 195 -5.05 -11.54 5.96
CA ASN A 195 -4.80 -12.47 7.06
C ASN A 195 -6.07 -12.80 7.86
N ASP A 196 -7.01 -11.88 7.99
CA ASP A 196 -8.30 -12.13 8.66
C ASP A 196 -9.17 -13.12 7.84
N PHE A 197 -8.99 -13.17 6.52
CA PHE A 197 -9.63 -14.14 5.65
C PHE A 197 -8.88 -15.49 5.59
N PHE A 198 -7.54 -15.49 5.58
CA PHE A 198 -6.73 -16.69 5.39
C PHE A 198 -6.51 -17.43 6.71
N SER A 199 -7.26 -18.51 6.97
CA SER A 199 -7.24 -19.22 8.25
C SER A 199 -5.99 -20.08 8.50
N ARG A 200 -5.28 -20.51 7.45
CA ARG A 200 -4.15 -21.45 7.53
C ARG A 200 -2.86 -20.94 6.89
N LYS A 201 -2.87 -19.74 6.38
CA LYS A 201 -1.73 -19.13 5.70
C LYS A 201 -1.58 -17.73 6.21
N VAL A 202 -0.33 -17.27 6.33
CA VAL A 202 -0.01 -15.90 6.74
C VAL A 202 0.56 -15.17 5.54
N VAL A 203 -0.05 -14.03 5.23
CA VAL A 203 0.41 -13.11 4.19
C VAL A 203 1.23 -12.02 4.85
N SER A 204 2.39 -11.74 4.31
CA SER A 204 3.20 -10.57 4.64
C SER A 204 3.59 -9.83 3.38
N PHE A 205 4.03 -8.60 3.53
CA PHE A 205 4.50 -7.77 2.44
C PHE A 205 5.73 -6.98 2.87
N ASP A 206 6.70 -6.89 1.99
CA ASP A 206 7.80 -5.92 2.09
C ASP A 206 8.13 -5.30 0.72
N THR A 207 8.83 -4.16 0.73
CA THR A 207 9.12 -3.42 -0.51
C THR A 207 10.07 -4.16 -1.45
N ILE A 208 10.89 -5.07 -0.95
CA ILE A 208 11.93 -5.75 -1.73
C ILE A 208 11.35 -7.00 -2.40
N ASP A 209 10.71 -7.85 -1.62
CA ASP A 209 10.26 -9.16 -2.06
C ASP A 209 8.76 -9.19 -2.45
N GLY A 210 8.00 -8.13 -2.11
CA GLY A 210 6.56 -8.05 -2.34
C GLY A 210 5.77 -8.92 -1.37
N PHE A 211 4.69 -9.51 -1.86
CA PHE A 211 3.86 -10.43 -1.07
C PHE A 211 4.55 -11.78 -0.86
N LYS A 212 4.56 -12.22 0.40
CA LYS A 212 5.00 -13.55 0.82
C LYS A 212 3.85 -14.27 1.50
N VAL A 213 3.69 -15.54 1.20
CA VAL A 213 2.70 -16.41 1.82
C VAL A 213 3.43 -17.51 2.58
N VAL A 214 3.11 -17.68 3.84
CA VAL A 214 3.69 -18.74 4.70
C VAL A 214 2.58 -19.73 5.05
N GLY A 215 2.83 -21.00 4.80
CA GLY A 215 1.90 -22.09 5.12
C GLY A 215 1.95 -22.54 6.60
N PRO A 216 1.09 -23.49 6.98
CA PRO A 216 0.98 -23.96 8.38
C PRO A 216 2.28 -24.60 8.91
N THR A 217 3.13 -25.09 8.04
CA THR A 217 4.43 -25.70 8.39
C THR A 217 5.56 -24.69 8.51
N GLY A 218 5.28 -23.39 8.34
CA GLY A 218 6.31 -22.34 8.30
C GLY A 218 7.03 -22.22 6.95
N ALA A 219 6.70 -23.05 5.95
CA ALA A 219 7.29 -22.96 4.62
C ALA A 219 6.70 -21.81 3.81
N THR A 220 7.56 -21.08 3.09
CA THR A 220 7.13 -20.08 2.11
C THR A 220 6.49 -20.77 0.91
N LEU A 221 5.30 -20.33 0.56
CA LEU A 221 4.51 -20.86 -0.55
C LEU A 221 4.46 -19.84 -1.70
N PRO A 222 4.49 -20.29 -2.96
CA PRO A 222 4.21 -19.40 -4.08
C PRO A 222 2.74 -18.98 -4.08
N LEU A 223 2.41 -17.81 -4.65
CA LEU A 223 1.01 -17.35 -4.77
C LEU A 223 0.12 -18.34 -5.54
N SER A 224 0.69 -19.16 -6.40
CA SER A 224 0.00 -20.25 -7.10
C SER A 224 -0.57 -21.32 -6.16
N ALA A 225 -0.02 -21.48 -4.96
CA ALA A 225 -0.47 -22.42 -3.93
C ALA A 225 -1.68 -21.94 -3.14
N LEU A 226 -2.17 -20.73 -3.39
CA LEU A 226 -3.45 -20.24 -2.87
C LEU A 226 -4.60 -21.06 -3.47
N SER A 227 -5.60 -21.38 -2.66
CA SER A 227 -6.86 -22.01 -3.12
C SER A 227 -7.62 -21.07 -4.06
N SER A 228 -8.63 -21.60 -4.76
CA SER A 228 -9.46 -20.80 -5.67
C SER A 228 -10.07 -19.58 -4.98
N GLY A 229 -10.68 -19.76 -3.81
CA GLY A 229 -11.27 -18.64 -3.03
C GLY A 229 -10.23 -17.67 -2.50
N GLU A 230 -9.08 -18.17 -2.00
CA GLU A 230 -7.98 -17.30 -1.55
C GLU A 230 -7.42 -16.46 -2.71
N LYS A 231 -7.25 -17.04 -3.89
CA LYS A 231 -6.83 -16.29 -5.10
C LYS A 231 -7.85 -15.21 -5.47
N HIS A 232 -9.14 -15.57 -5.47
CA HIS A 232 -10.20 -14.62 -5.78
C HIS A 232 -10.20 -13.44 -4.81
N LEU A 233 -10.10 -13.71 -3.52
CA LEU A 233 -10.05 -12.70 -2.47
C LEU A 233 -8.80 -11.84 -2.58
N PHE A 234 -7.64 -12.45 -2.81
CA PHE A 234 -6.39 -11.74 -3.03
C PHE A 234 -6.47 -10.78 -4.22
N LEU A 235 -6.99 -11.26 -5.37
CA LEU A 235 -7.20 -10.43 -6.56
C LEU A 235 -8.14 -9.26 -6.27
N LEU A 236 -9.28 -9.54 -5.62
CA LEU A 236 -10.29 -8.54 -5.31
C LEU A 236 -9.76 -7.45 -4.37
N LEU A 237 -9.13 -7.83 -3.26
CA LEU A 237 -8.61 -6.87 -2.28
C LEU A 237 -7.41 -6.07 -2.82
N CYS A 238 -6.51 -6.70 -3.56
CA CYS A 238 -5.41 -5.99 -4.23
C CYS A 238 -5.92 -5.02 -5.31
N SER A 239 -6.98 -5.40 -6.05
CA SER A 239 -7.62 -4.52 -7.04
C SER A 239 -8.32 -3.34 -6.36
N ALA A 240 -8.98 -3.59 -5.24
CA ALA A 240 -9.58 -2.53 -4.41
C ALA A 240 -8.54 -1.55 -3.87
N TYR A 241 -7.39 -2.06 -3.42
CA TYR A 241 -6.25 -1.21 -3.03
C TYR A 241 -5.78 -0.32 -4.18
N LEU A 242 -5.58 -0.88 -5.36
CA LEU A 242 -5.10 -0.13 -6.54
C LEU A 242 -6.13 0.86 -7.08
N SER A 243 -7.43 0.60 -6.93
CA SER A 243 -8.50 1.49 -7.40
C SER A 243 -8.52 2.86 -6.70
N ARG A 244 -7.88 2.98 -5.54
CA ARG A 244 -7.83 4.22 -4.74
C ARG A 244 -7.07 5.38 -5.39
N GLN A 245 -6.27 5.12 -6.42
CA GLN A 245 -5.39 6.12 -7.04
C GLN A 245 -6.14 7.16 -7.89
N SER A 246 -7.38 6.87 -8.27
CA SER A 246 -8.20 7.74 -9.10
C SER A 246 -9.65 7.72 -8.66
N LYS A 247 -10.45 8.69 -9.13
CA LYS A 247 -11.90 8.59 -9.01
C LYS A 247 -12.35 7.37 -9.80
N CYS A 248 -12.94 6.38 -9.13
CA CYS A 248 -13.21 5.08 -9.72
C CYS A 248 -14.59 4.56 -9.34
N ILE A 249 -15.30 4.00 -10.31
CA ILE A 249 -16.43 3.09 -10.10
C ILE A 249 -15.91 1.68 -10.34
N PHE A 250 -15.90 0.87 -9.30
CA PHE A 250 -15.45 -0.51 -9.37
C PHE A 250 -16.65 -1.46 -9.38
N LEU A 251 -16.90 -2.05 -10.53
CA LEU A 251 -17.97 -3.03 -10.75
C LEU A 251 -17.45 -4.43 -10.46
N ILE A 252 -18.14 -5.17 -9.62
CA ILE A 252 -17.76 -6.52 -9.19
C ILE A 252 -18.95 -7.43 -9.50
N ASP A 253 -18.72 -8.44 -10.33
CA ASP A 253 -19.71 -9.42 -10.69
C ASP A 253 -19.48 -10.70 -9.88
N GLU A 254 -20.53 -11.18 -9.22
CA GLU A 254 -20.55 -12.37 -8.37
C GLU A 254 -19.36 -12.49 -7.41
N PRO A 255 -19.12 -11.48 -6.54
CA PRO A 255 -17.97 -11.49 -5.62
C PRO A 255 -17.95 -12.69 -4.68
N GLU A 256 -19.08 -13.35 -4.48
CA GLU A 256 -19.26 -14.56 -3.65
C GLU A 256 -18.68 -15.84 -4.24
N LEU A 257 -18.35 -15.87 -5.52
CA LEU A 257 -17.87 -17.09 -6.17
C LEU A 257 -16.63 -17.66 -5.48
N SER A 258 -16.73 -18.94 -5.12
CA SER A 258 -15.66 -19.67 -4.39
C SER A 258 -15.38 -19.16 -2.98
N LEU A 259 -16.19 -18.25 -2.44
CA LEU A 259 -16.06 -17.76 -1.07
C LEU A 259 -16.97 -18.53 -0.12
N ASN A 260 -16.49 -18.84 1.07
CA ASN A 260 -17.34 -19.39 2.13
C ASN A 260 -18.25 -18.29 2.72
N VAL A 261 -19.28 -18.71 3.46
CA VAL A 261 -20.29 -17.81 4.06
C VAL A 261 -19.66 -16.72 4.95
N TYR A 262 -18.64 -17.07 5.75
CA TYR A 262 -17.95 -16.10 6.61
C TYR A 262 -17.26 -15.01 5.77
N TRP A 263 -16.63 -15.39 4.67
CA TRP A 263 -15.96 -14.47 3.76
C TRP A 263 -16.96 -13.56 3.03
N GLN A 264 -18.09 -14.13 2.57
CA GLN A 264 -19.15 -13.36 1.92
C GLN A 264 -19.73 -12.27 2.82
N ARG A 265 -19.97 -12.56 4.10
CA ARG A 265 -20.46 -11.57 5.09
C ARG A 265 -19.47 -10.43 5.33
N ASN A 266 -18.18 -10.72 5.38
CA ASN A 266 -17.16 -9.73 5.73
C ASN A 266 -16.65 -8.90 4.54
N LEU A 267 -16.78 -9.43 3.32
CA LEU A 267 -16.24 -8.81 2.11
C LEU A 267 -16.70 -7.36 1.89
N PRO A 268 -18.00 -7.01 1.98
CA PRO A 268 -18.42 -5.63 1.73
C PRO A 268 -17.83 -4.62 2.74
N ARG A 269 -17.74 -5.03 4.01
CA ARG A 269 -17.12 -4.18 5.06
C ARG A 269 -15.63 -3.99 4.82
N THR A 270 -14.95 -5.04 4.36
CA THR A 270 -13.53 -4.97 4.01
C THR A 270 -13.29 -4.04 2.83
N LEU A 271 -14.11 -4.13 1.78
CA LEU A 271 -14.04 -3.20 0.65
C LEU A 271 -14.32 -1.76 1.09
N GLN A 272 -15.27 -1.55 1.99
CA GLN A 272 -15.57 -0.22 2.55
C GLN A 272 -14.36 0.36 3.32
N ARG A 273 -13.70 -0.45 4.16
CA ARG A 273 -12.46 -0.03 4.85
C ARG A 273 -11.34 0.31 3.88
N LEU A 274 -11.19 -0.49 2.83
CA LEU A 274 -10.20 -0.20 1.78
C LEU A 274 -10.56 1.04 0.95
N ALA A 275 -11.83 1.48 0.92
CA ALA A 275 -12.27 2.70 0.25
C ALA A 275 -12.25 3.95 1.14
N GLU A 276 -11.98 3.82 2.43
CA GLU A 276 -11.96 4.94 3.37
C GLU A 276 -10.99 6.03 2.87
N ASP A 277 -11.43 7.29 2.88
CA ASP A 277 -10.69 8.43 2.33
C ASP A 277 -10.33 8.35 0.83
N ALA A 278 -10.98 7.46 0.06
CA ALA A 278 -10.79 7.37 -1.38
C ALA A 278 -12.05 7.76 -2.15
N SER A 279 -11.87 8.24 -3.38
CA SER A 279 -12.97 8.53 -4.31
C SER A 279 -13.36 7.28 -5.11
N VAL A 280 -13.70 6.19 -4.42
CA VAL A 280 -14.06 4.91 -5.02
C VAL A 280 -15.50 4.55 -4.65
N GLN A 281 -16.29 4.15 -5.64
CA GLN A 281 -17.61 3.57 -5.47
C GLN A 281 -17.61 2.11 -5.91
N TYR A 282 -17.95 1.21 -5.00
CA TYR A 282 -18.15 -0.21 -5.34
C TYR A 282 -19.60 -0.45 -5.73
N VAL A 283 -19.81 -1.17 -6.83
CA VAL A 283 -21.11 -1.66 -7.29
C VAL A 283 -20.97 -3.16 -7.50
N MET A 284 -21.75 -3.95 -6.78
CA MET A 284 -21.69 -5.40 -6.79
C MET A 284 -22.97 -5.98 -7.37
N ALA A 285 -22.84 -6.85 -8.37
CA ALA A 285 -23.92 -7.73 -8.80
C ALA A 285 -23.75 -9.06 -8.05
N THR A 286 -24.75 -9.48 -7.27
CA THR A 286 -24.63 -10.64 -6.38
C THR A 286 -25.95 -11.36 -6.22
N HIS A 287 -25.88 -12.69 -6.09
CA HIS A 287 -26.96 -13.57 -5.68
C HIS A 287 -26.83 -14.05 -4.23
N SER A 288 -25.77 -13.64 -3.51
CA SER A 288 -25.51 -14.03 -2.12
C SER A 288 -26.45 -13.32 -1.14
N LEU A 289 -27.29 -14.08 -0.46
CA LEU A 289 -28.13 -13.58 0.63
C LEU A 289 -27.28 -13.00 1.77
N GLU A 290 -26.08 -13.51 1.98
CA GLU A 290 -25.16 -13.08 3.02
C GLU A 290 -24.64 -11.65 2.77
N ILE A 291 -24.32 -11.34 1.51
CA ILE A 291 -23.93 -9.99 1.10
C ILE A 291 -25.13 -9.04 1.16
N LEU A 292 -26.29 -9.46 0.65
CA LEU A 292 -27.50 -8.65 0.60
C LEU A 292 -28.02 -8.31 2.00
N THR A 293 -27.99 -9.25 2.94
CA THR A 293 -28.47 -9.04 4.31
C THR A 293 -27.67 -7.96 5.04
N GLU A 294 -26.38 -7.93 4.83
CA GLU A 294 -25.47 -6.95 5.48
C GLU A 294 -25.74 -5.51 5.02
N PHE A 295 -26.17 -5.33 3.76
CA PHE A 295 -26.33 -4.01 3.13
C PHE A 295 -27.73 -3.80 2.53
N ASN A 296 -28.78 -4.28 3.18
CA ASN A 296 -30.16 -4.24 2.70
C ASN A 296 -30.64 -2.83 2.30
N HIS A 297 -30.12 -1.78 2.93
CA HIS A 297 -30.44 -0.39 2.65
C HIS A 297 -29.76 0.19 1.40
N ARG A 298 -28.86 -0.57 0.76
CA ARG A 298 -28.11 -0.18 -0.44
C ARG A 298 -28.40 -1.07 -1.65
N ILE A 299 -29.46 -1.88 -1.57
CA ILE A 299 -29.85 -2.79 -2.63
C ILE A 299 -30.70 -2.03 -3.65
N SER A 300 -30.36 -2.20 -4.93
CA SER A 300 -31.18 -1.81 -6.07
C SER A 300 -31.55 -3.06 -6.85
N GLN A 301 -32.85 -3.32 -7.05
CA GLN A 301 -33.30 -4.40 -7.92
C GLN A 301 -33.28 -3.95 -9.37
N LEU A 302 -32.62 -4.73 -10.22
CA LEU A 302 -32.69 -4.53 -11.66
C LEU A 302 -34.06 -5.10 -12.10
N GLN A 303 -34.93 -4.22 -12.61
CA GLN A 303 -36.16 -4.67 -13.28
C GLN A 303 -35.77 -5.21 -14.66
N SER A 304 -36.15 -6.45 -14.93
CA SER A 304 -36.01 -7.11 -16.24
C SER A 304 -36.95 -6.53 -17.27
#